data_fcb1a0b62f6784bb06d253f1aac7529f
#
_entry.id   fcb1a0b62f6784bb06d253f1aac7529f
#
_cell.length_a   1.000
_cell.length_b   1.000
_cell.length_c   1.000
_cell.angle_alpha   90.00
_cell.angle_beta   90.00
_cell.angle_gamma   90.00
#
_symmetry.space_group_name_H-M   'P 1'
#
loop_
_entity.id
_entity.type
_entity.pdbx_description
1 polymer ?
#
loop_
_entity_poly.entity_id
_entity_poly.type
_entity_poly.pdbx_seq_one_letter_code
_entity_poly.pdbx_strand_id
1 'polypeptide(L)'
;MKELSKLLDGKLVGNPEVIVSKPSKIEEGGDGSISFLHNPRYEAYLYTTSASAVLVPENFEPRHVVKPTLLKVKNVYHAMALTLEKFSEPVLYPTGIADESVIHPSVSIGKKVSVGIYTVIEQNGYIGENTIIYPQVFIGKNVSIGKNCVLFPGVRILADCEIGDHCILHANVVIGCDGFGFVADGGSLLRKIPQLGNVILEDFVEIGANSTIDRATLGATKIKKGVKIDNLVQIGHNVEVGENTVIAAQTGVAGSTHIGANCQIGGQVGFSGHLKIADGTKIQGQSGISESITTSGQSFMGSPAIPYISFLKSFSVFKQLPSLILRLQKMEKKLNQL
;
A
#
# COMPACT_ATOMS: atom_id res chain seq x y z
N MET A 1 8.88 -4.87 30.85
CA MET A 1 7.41 -4.82 30.61
C MET A 1 6.73 -3.58 31.14
N LYS A 2 7.13 -2.99 32.27
CA LYS A 2 6.51 -1.75 32.80
C LYS A 2 6.45 -0.58 31.82
N GLU A 3 7.51 -0.36 31.05
CA GLU A 3 7.54 0.70 30.04
C GLU A 3 6.55 0.45 28.89
N LEU A 4 6.52 -0.78 28.38
CA LEU A 4 5.57 -1.16 27.32
C LEU A 4 4.11 -1.07 27.82
N SER A 5 3.83 -1.48 29.04
CA SER A 5 2.50 -1.33 29.63
C SER A 5 2.03 0.12 29.67
N LYS A 6 2.92 1.06 30.03
CA LYS A 6 2.61 2.50 30.00
C LYS A 6 2.43 3.03 28.59
N LEU A 7 3.32 2.64 27.67
CA LEU A 7 3.26 3.07 26.27
C LEU A 7 1.97 2.62 25.57
N LEU A 8 1.51 1.41 25.88
CA LEU A 8 0.38 0.76 25.21
C LEU A 8 -0.94 0.90 25.96
N ASP A 9 -0.95 1.66 27.08
CA ASP A 9 -2.12 1.75 28.00
C ASP A 9 -2.68 0.35 28.32
N GLY A 10 -1.77 -0.62 28.60
CA GLY A 10 -2.11 -2.02 28.78
C GLY A 10 -1.99 -2.50 30.21
N LYS A 11 -2.78 -3.50 30.57
CA LYS A 11 -2.80 -4.14 31.90
C LYS A 11 -1.88 -5.35 31.93
N LEU A 12 -0.89 -5.34 32.86
CA LEU A 12 -0.01 -6.48 33.10
C LEU A 12 -0.70 -7.55 33.97
N VAL A 13 -0.54 -8.82 33.58
CA VAL A 13 -0.93 -10.00 34.35
C VAL A 13 0.26 -10.96 34.38
N GLY A 14 0.83 -11.19 35.57
CA GLY A 14 2.04 -11.96 35.76
C GLY A 14 3.20 -11.11 36.33
N ASN A 15 4.44 -11.44 36.00
CA ASN A 15 5.63 -10.77 36.54
C ASN A 15 5.89 -9.42 35.81
N PRO A 16 5.74 -8.26 36.46
CA PRO A 16 5.98 -6.96 35.83
C PRO A 16 7.46 -6.64 35.58
N GLU A 17 8.38 -7.36 36.23
CA GLU A 17 9.83 -7.13 36.10
C GLU A 17 10.46 -7.87 34.90
N VAL A 18 9.67 -8.62 34.15
CA VAL A 18 10.16 -9.30 32.93
C VAL A 18 10.76 -8.28 31.97
N ILE A 19 11.95 -8.58 31.50
CA ILE A 19 12.66 -7.82 30.47
C ILE A 19 12.48 -8.54 29.13
N VAL A 20 12.11 -7.76 28.12
CA VAL A 20 12.00 -8.23 26.73
C VAL A 20 13.00 -7.47 25.87
N SER A 21 13.73 -8.17 25.03
CA SER A 21 14.79 -7.64 24.17
C SER A 21 14.56 -7.86 22.68
N LYS A 22 13.58 -8.69 22.31
CA LYS A 22 13.28 -9.02 20.91
C LYS A 22 11.83 -9.46 20.72
N PRO A 23 11.20 -9.13 19.56
CA PRO A 23 9.94 -9.72 19.17
C PRO A 23 10.15 -11.14 18.63
N SER A 24 9.13 -12.00 18.71
CA SER A 24 9.12 -13.33 18.11
C SER A 24 7.71 -13.78 17.74
N LYS A 25 7.60 -14.76 16.86
CA LYS A 25 6.35 -15.49 16.69
C LYS A 25 6.03 -16.25 17.96
N ILE A 26 4.74 -16.45 18.24
CA ILE A 26 4.31 -17.15 19.48
C ILE A 26 4.80 -18.61 19.52
N GLU A 27 4.89 -19.28 18.38
CA GLU A 27 5.38 -20.64 18.22
C GLU A 27 6.89 -20.76 18.49
N GLU A 28 7.65 -19.68 18.23
CA GLU A 28 9.12 -19.64 18.27
C GLU A 28 9.62 -18.84 19.48
N GLY A 29 8.70 -18.43 20.37
CA GLY A 29 9.03 -17.60 21.52
C GLY A 29 10.03 -18.24 22.47
N GLY A 30 11.12 -17.55 22.77
CA GLY A 30 12.15 -17.91 23.72
C GLY A 30 12.28 -16.90 24.88
N ASP A 31 13.19 -17.17 25.80
CA ASP A 31 13.48 -16.26 26.90
C ASP A 31 13.91 -14.86 26.39
N GLY A 32 13.43 -13.81 27.06
CA GLY A 32 13.61 -12.42 26.63
C GLY A 32 12.80 -11.99 25.42
N SER A 33 11.91 -12.85 24.88
CA SER A 33 11.07 -12.44 23.75
C SER A 33 9.67 -11.97 24.14
N ILE A 34 9.09 -11.10 23.30
CA ILE A 34 7.67 -10.71 23.34
C ILE A 34 6.96 -11.21 22.09
N SER A 35 5.82 -11.86 22.28
CA SER A 35 4.98 -12.40 21.23
C SER A 35 3.59 -11.76 21.24
N PHE A 36 2.78 -12.09 20.25
CA PHE A 36 1.46 -11.49 20.03
C PHE A 36 0.42 -12.57 19.78
N LEU A 37 -0.71 -12.50 20.49
CA LEU A 37 -1.87 -13.37 20.26
C LEU A 37 -3.08 -12.52 19.91
N HIS A 38 -3.35 -12.36 18.60
CA HIS A 38 -4.54 -11.69 18.10
C HIS A 38 -5.58 -12.69 17.60
N ASN A 39 -5.15 -13.71 16.84
CA ASN A 39 -6.02 -14.69 16.23
C ASN A 39 -6.19 -15.89 17.17
N PRO A 40 -7.44 -16.25 17.58
CA PRO A 40 -7.71 -17.38 18.46
C PRO A 40 -7.16 -18.73 17.98
N ARG A 41 -6.92 -18.91 16.69
CA ARG A 41 -6.32 -20.13 16.13
C ARG A 41 -4.94 -20.42 16.68
N TYR A 42 -4.22 -19.40 17.15
CA TYR A 42 -2.88 -19.52 17.72
C TYR A 42 -2.89 -19.64 19.24
N GLU A 43 -4.07 -19.69 19.90
CA GLU A 43 -4.20 -19.76 21.35
C GLU A 43 -3.45 -20.98 21.93
N ALA A 44 -3.45 -22.12 21.24
CA ALA A 44 -2.77 -23.32 21.70
C ALA A 44 -1.26 -23.09 21.96
N TYR A 45 -0.63 -22.24 21.15
CA TYR A 45 0.78 -21.91 21.32
C TYR A 45 1.08 -21.07 22.56
N LEU A 46 0.09 -20.34 23.08
CA LEU A 46 0.25 -19.58 24.32
C LEU A 46 0.61 -20.46 25.51
N TYR A 47 0.13 -21.71 25.53
CA TYR A 47 0.35 -22.66 26.62
C TYR A 47 1.67 -23.41 26.51
N THR A 48 2.30 -23.38 25.34
CA THR A 48 3.55 -24.11 25.05
C THR A 48 4.74 -23.17 24.81
N THR A 49 4.49 -21.89 24.52
CA THR A 49 5.56 -20.94 24.24
C THR A 49 6.50 -20.74 25.40
N SER A 50 7.78 -20.51 25.09
CA SER A 50 8.79 -20.05 26.04
C SER A 50 9.02 -18.54 26.00
N ALA A 51 8.16 -17.79 25.28
CA ALA A 51 8.22 -16.33 25.29
C ALA A 51 8.08 -15.77 26.71
N SER A 52 8.84 -14.74 27.04
CA SER A 52 8.78 -14.08 28.35
C SER A 52 7.52 -13.25 28.54
N ALA A 53 6.97 -12.70 27.46
CA ALA A 53 5.73 -11.91 27.48
C ALA A 53 4.90 -12.14 26.20
N VAL A 54 3.57 -11.99 26.32
CA VAL A 54 2.64 -12.04 25.20
C VAL A 54 1.62 -10.92 25.28
N LEU A 55 1.45 -10.18 24.17
CA LEU A 55 0.37 -9.21 24.00
C LEU A 55 -0.92 -9.95 23.65
N VAL A 56 -1.98 -9.66 24.40
CA VAL A 56 -3.29 -10.31 24.23
C VAL A 56 -4.43 -9.28 24.25
N PRO A 57 -5.61 -9.59 23.71
CA PRO A 57 -6.78 -8.70 23.83
C PRO A 57 -7.13 -8.41 25.31
N GLU A 58 -7.67 -7.23 25.57
CA GLU A 58 -8.05 -6.79 26.93
C GLU A 58 -8.97 -7.79 27.66
N ASN A 59 -9.92 -8.38 26.92
CA ASN A 59 -10.90 -9.34 27.45
C ASN A 59 -10.43 -10.80 27.38
N PHE A 60 -9.17 -11.04 27.04
CA PHE A 60 -8.66 -12.40 26.92
C PHE A 60 -8.46 -13.02 28.31
N GLU A 61 -9.06 -14.19 28.53
CA GLU A 61 -8.87 -15.01 29.72
C GLU A 61 -8.33 -16.39 29.29
N PRO A 62 -7.11 -16.76 29.73
CA PRO A 62 -6.51 -18.04 29.37
C PRO A 62 -7.29 -19.20 30.01
N ARG A 63 -7.49 -20.27 29.24
CA ARG A 63 -8.20 -21.49 29.71
C ARG A 63 -7.35 -22.35 30.63
N HIS A 64 -6.03 -22.19 30.56
CA HIS A 64 -5.05 -22.92 31.35
C HIS A 64 -4.01 -21.96 31.90
N VAL A 65 -3.20 -22.43 32.84
CA VAL A 65 -2.08 -21.65 33.39
C VAL A 65 -1.09 -21.34 32.28
N VAL A 66 -0.66 -20.10 32.19
CA VAL A 66 0.33 -19.61 31.22
C VAL A 66 1.62 -19.27 31.90
N LYS A 67 2.76 -19.54 31.24
CA LYS A 67 4.10 -19.18 31.72
C LYS A 67 4.44 -17.71 31.50
N PRO A 68 4.17 -17.14 30.29
CA PRO A 68 4.55 -15.76 29.99
C PRO A 68 3.74 -14.74 30.78
N THR A 69 4.34 -13.57 30.98
CA THR A 69 3.60 -12.39 31.44
C THR A 69 2.70 -11.91 30.31
N LEU A 70 1.40 -11.72 30.61
CA LEU A 70 0.46 -11.20 29.63
C LEU A 70 0.38 -9.68 29.74
N LEU A 71 0.37 -9.01 28.60
CA LEU A 71 0.04 -7.59 28.47
C LEU A 71 -1.29 -7.47 27.72
N LYS A 72 -2.35 -7.21 28.46
CA LYS A 72 -3.72 -7.05 27.93
C LYS A 72 -3.89 -5.65 27.36
N VAL A 73 -4.29 -5.55 26.09
CA VAL A 73 -4.41 -4.28 25.35
C VAL A 73 -5.73 -4.21 24.56
N LYS A 74 -6.26 -3.01 24.37
CA LYS A 74 -7.51 -2.78 23.63
C LYS A 74 -7.43 -3.24 22.16
N ASN A 75 -6.32 -2.97 21.53
CA ASN A 75 -6.07 -3.36 20.12
C ASN A 75 -4.68 -3.98 19.99
N VAL A 76 -4.63 -5.29 19.83
CA VAL A 76 -3.37 -6.05 19.74
C VAL A 76 -2.56 -5.68 18.50
N TYR A 77 -3.20 -5.42 17.35
CA TYR A 77 -2.46 -5.02 16.15
C TYR A 77 -1.80 -3.65 16.29
N HIS A 78 -2.51 -2.68 16.85
CA HIS A 78 -1.93 -1.37 17.12
C HIS A 78 -0.79 -1.46 18.13
N ALA A 79 -1.00 -2.21 19.20
CA ALA A 79 0.04 -2.44 20.22
C ALA A 79 1.25 -3.19 19.64
N MET A 80 1.02 -4.14 18.75
CA MET A 80 2.10 -4.83 18.02
C MET A 80 2.92 -3.86 17.18
N ALA A 81 2.27 -2.98 16.39
CA ALA A 81 2.96 -1.99 15.58
C ALA A 81 3.86 -1.10 16.43
N LEU A 82 3.32 -0.49 17.49
CA LEU A 82 4.09 0.35 18.41
C LEU A 82 5.23 -0.42 19.13
N THR A 83 5.00 -1.70 19.44
CA THR A 83 6.04 -2.55 20.02
C THR A 83 7.16 -2.81 19.02
N LEU A 84 6.82 -3.19 17.78
CA LEU A 84 7.80 -3.46 16.74
C LEU A 84 8.62 -2.21 16.37
N GLU A 85 8.01 -1.02 16.37
CA GLU A 85 8.74 0.24 16.21
C GLU A 85 9.84 0.45 17.25
N LYS A 86 9.63 -0.01 18.51
CA LYS A 86 10.65 0.05 19.56
C LYS A 86 11.81 -0.91 19.37
N PHE A 87 11.59 -1.99 18.66
CA PHE A 87 12.62 -2.97 18.32
C PHE A 87 13.21 -2.79 16.92
N SER A 88 12.58 -1.95 16.08
CA SER A 88 13.18 -1.57 14.82
C SER A 88 14.40 -0.70 15.13
N GLU A 89 15.56 -1.14 14.67
CA GLU A 89 16.73 -0.26 14.68
C GLU A 89 16.39 0.96 13.84
N PRO A 90 16.62 2.17 14.35
CA PRO A 90 16.53 3.34 13.48
C PRO A 90 17.46 3.09 12.31
N VAL A 91 16.95 3.27 11.10
CA VAL A 91 17.78 3.16 9.90
C VAL A 91 18.86 4.23 10.03
N LEU A 92 20.01 3.86 10.60
CA LEU A 92 21.19 4.72 10.75
C LEU A 92 21.79 4.92 9.37
N TYR A 93 21.22 5.85 8.62
CA TYR A 93 21.90 6.34 7.43
C TYR A 93 22.90 7.44 7.87
N PRO A 94 24.12 7.47 7.29
CA PRO A 94 25.05 8.54 7.58
C PRO A 94 24.38 9.88 7.38
N THR A 95 24.36 10.71 8.42
CA THR A 95 23.82 12.06 8.33
C THR A 95 24.74 12.91 7.46
N GLY A 96 24.16 13.69 6.56
CA GLY A 96 24.91 14.57 5.68
C GLY A 96 24.78 14.21 4.20
N ILE A 97 25.50 14.95 3.39
CA ILE A 97 25.51 14.81 1.93
C ILE A 97 26.77 14.06 1.55
N ALA A 98 26.64 12.95 0.84
CA ALA A 98 27.78 12.18 0.34
C ALA A 98 28.53 12.96 -0.76
N ASP A 99 29.86 12.93 -0.73
CA ASP A 99 30.70 13.65 -1.69
C ASP A 99 30.49 13.17 -3.13
N GLU A 100 30.11 11.89 -3.31
CA GLU A 100 29.82 11.29 -4.62
C GLU A 100 28.39 11.55 -5.11
N SER A 101 27.62 12.38 -4.43
CA SER A 101 26.32 12.86 -4.93
C SER A 101 26.50 14.04 -5.88
N VAL A 102 25.59 14.15 -6.85
CA VAL A 102 25.57 15.27 -7.81
C VAL A 102 24.35 16.13 -7.55
N ILE A 103 24.57 17.28 -6.95
CA ILE A 103 23.48 18.20 -6.57
C ILE A 103 23.67 19.53 -7.28
N HIS A 104 22.66 19.96 -8.05
CA HIS A 104 22.72 21.24 -8.73
C HIS A 104 22.77 22.40 -7.73
N PRO A 105 23.59 23.47 -7.95
CA PRO A 105 23.77 24.57 -6.99
C PRO A 105 22.48 25.34 -6.62
N SER A 106 21.45 25.29 -7.44
CA SER A 106 20.16 25.94 -7.17
C SER A 106 19.22 25.13 -6.26
N VAL A 107 19.63 23.94 -5.81
CA VAL A 107 18.81 23.09 -4.94
C VAL A 107 18.79 23.64 -3.53
N SER A 108 17.60 23.76 -2.93
CA SER A 108 17.44 24.13 -1.54
C SER A 108 17.30 22.88 -0.67
N ILE A 109 18.22 22.71 0.28
CA ILE A 109 18.27 21.53 1.18
C ILE A 109 18.02 21.97 2.63
N GLY A 110 17.02 21.33 3.25
CA GLY A 110 16.65 21.55 4.65
C GLY A 110 17.69 21.02 5.64
N LYS A 111 17.45 21.30 6.92
CA LYS A 111 18.35 20.83 8.00
C LYS A 111 18.25 19.31 8.15
N LYS A 112 19.37 18.68 8.51
CA LYS A 112 19.46 17.23 8.80
C LYS A 112 18.99 16.32 7.63
N VAL A 113 19.08 16.80 6.41
CA VAL A 113 18.86 15.95 5.23
C VAL A 113 20.07 15.05 5.04
N SER A 114 19.81 13.79 4.70
CA SER A 114 20.84 12.81 4.32
C SER A 114 20.73 12.51 2.84
N VAL A 115 21.84 12.53 2.11
CA VAL A 115 21.89 12.19 0.67
C VAL A 115 22.97 11.14 0.44
N GLY A 116 22.54 9.99 -0.08
CA GLY A 116 23.43 8.87 -0.37
C GLY A 116 24.28 9.03 -1.64
N ILE A 117 25.31 8.19 -1.75
CA ILE A 117 26.22 8.17 -2.90
C ILE A 117 25.48 7.97 -4.24
N TYR A 118 26.00 8.55 -5.31
CA TYR A 118 25.46 8.44 -6.68
C TYR A 118 24.02 8.93 -6.83
N THR A 119 23.52 9.71 -5.87
CA THR A 119 22.23 10.40 -5.98
C THR A 119 22.42 11.64 -6.85
N VAL A 120 21.46 11.87 -7.76
CA VAL A 120 21.45 13.06 -8.62
C VAL A 120 20.23 13.90 -8.29
N ILE A 121 20.43 15.20 -8.02
CA ILE A 121 19.35 16.18 -7.79
C ILE A 121 19.53 17.34 -8.77
N GLU A 122 18.59 17.47 -9.69
CA GLU A 122 18.62 18.48 -10.74
C GLU A 122 18.19 19.87 -10.22
N GLN A 123 18.23 20.86 -11.12
CA GLN A 123 18.00 22.27 -10.80
C GLN A 123 16.65 22.57 -10.17
N ASN A 124 16.63 23.60 -9.31
CA ASN A 124 15.46 24.16 -8.64
C ASN A 124 14.70 23.16 -7.75
N GLY A 125 15.38 22.09 -7.30
CA GLY A 125 14.80 21.15 -6.35
C GLY A 125 14.66 21.74 -4.94
N TYR A 126 13.68 21.29 -4.18
CA TYR A 126 13.54 21.57 -2.76
C TYR A 126 13.47 20.26 -1.97
N ILE A 127 14.28 20.12 -0.92
CA ILE A 127 14.28 18.95 -0.04
C ILE A 127 14.03 19.43 1.39
N GLY A 128 12.92 19.00 1.99
CA GLY A 128 12.51 19.35 3.34
C GLY A 128 13.39 18.72 4.42
N GLU A 129 13.34 19.28 5.62
CA GLU A 129 14.18 18.87 6.75
C GLU A 129 13.96 17.40 7.15
N ASN A 130 15.00 16.77 7.72
CA ASN A 130 15.03 15.38 8.18
C ASN A 130 14.72 14.33 7.10
N THR A 131 14.70 14.70 5.82
CA THR A 131 14.46 13.74 4.72
C THR A 131 15.71 12.91 4.46
N ILE A 132 15.52 11.60 4.28
CA ILE A 132 16.57 10.62 4.03
C ILE A 132 16.48 10.17 2.58
N ILE A 133 17.51 10.41 1.81
CA ILE A 133 17.65 9.99 0.43
C ILE A 133 18.76 8.95 0.34
N TYR A 134 18.38 7.72 0.05
CA TYR A 134 19.32 6.61 -0.11
C TYR A 134 20.16 6.72 -1.39
N PRO A 135 21.18 5.84 -1.57
CA PRO A 135 21.99 5.84 -2.78
C PRO A 135 21.20 5.65 -4.08
N GLN A 136 21.76 6.20 -5.18
CA GLN A 136 21.25 5.99 -6.55
C GLN A 136 19.84 6.53 -6.79
N VAL A 137 19.38 7.49 -6.02
CA VAL A 137 18.10 8.18 -6.23
C VAL A 137 18.29 9.25 -7.31
N PHE A 138 17.28 9.42 -8.17
CA PHE A 138 17.24 10.50 -9.15
C PHE A 138 16.07 11.43 -8.85
N ILE A 139 16.34 12.72 -8.72
CA ILE A 139 15.36 13.79 -8.49
C ILE A 139 15.50 14.80 -9.61
N GLY A 140 14.48 14.89 -10.46
CA GLY A 140 14.44 15.77 -11.62
C GLY A 140 14.26 17.23 -11.26
N LYS A 141 14.31 18.07 -12.30
CA LYS A 141 14.17 19.54 -12.15
C LYS A 141 12.84 19.93 -11.52
N ASN A 142 12.85 21.01 -10.73
CA ASN A 142 11.68 21.61 -10.10
C ASN A 142 10.89 20.65 -9.17
N VAL A 143 11.49 19.56 -8.72
CA VAL A 143 10.83 18.63 -7.78
C VAL A 143 10.87 19.22 -6.38
N SER A 144 9.73 19.16 -5.69
CA SER A 144 9.61 19.52 -4.27
C SER A 144 9.36 18.28 -3.43
N ILE A 145 10.16 18.07 -2.39
CA ILE A 145 10.01 16.98 -1.42
C ILE A 145 9.87 17.57 -0.02
N GLY A 146 8.81 17.16 0.68
CA GLY A 146 8.51 17.60 2.05
C GLY A 146 9.50 17.08 3.09
N LYS A 147 9.11 17.25 4.35
CA LYS A 147 9.91 16.89 5.53
C LYS A 147 9.73 15.43 5.91
N ASN A 148 10.74 14.87 6.61
CA ASN A 148 10.69 13.54 7.19
C ASN A 148 10.35 12.43 6.16
N CYS A 149 10.69 12.63 4.90
CA CYS A 149 10.50 11.63 3.85
C CYS A 149 11.65 10.61 3.83
N VAL A 150 11.36 9.42 3.33
CA VAL A 150 12.36 8.37 3.11
C VAL A 150 12.29 7.89 1.67
N LEU A 151 13.36 8.10 0.92
CA LEU A 151 13.49 7.66 -0.47
C LEU A 151 14.50 6.51 -0.53
N PHE A 152 14.04 5.30 -0.71
CA PHE A 152 14.87 4.11 -0.78
C PHE A 152 15.71 4.02 -2.06
N PRO A 153 16.72 3.12 -2.12
CA PRO A 153 17.63 3.05 -3.26
C PRO A 153 16.90 2.89 -4.61
N GLY A 154 17.38 3.61 -5.60
CA GLY A 154 16.86 3.50 -6.97
C GLY A 154 15.56 4.23 -7.24
N VAL A 155 14.98 4.98 -6.30
CA VAL A 155 13.79 5.82 -6.55
C VAL A 155 14.08 6.85 -7.65
N ARG A 156 13.11 7.06 -8.54
CA ARG A 156 13.13 8.06 -9.60
C ARG A 156 11.93 9.00 -9.47
N ILE A 157 12.19 10.28 -9.25
CA ILE A 157 11.15 11.32 -9.25
C ILE A 157 11.46 12.24 -10.41
N LEU A 158 10.60 12.21 -11.44
CA LEU A 158 10.81 13.00 -12.64
C LEU A 158 10.33 14.44 -12.45
N ALA A 159 10.67 15.29 -13.40
CA ALA A 159 10.52 16.74 -13.29
C ALA A 159 9.10 17.20 -12.86
N ASP A 160 9.07 18.32 -12.13
CA ASP A 160 7.88 19.07 -11.75
C ASP A 160 6.93 18.34 -10.77
N CYS A 161 7.34 17.18 -10.19
CA CYS A 161 6.54 16.43 -9.23
C CYS A 161 6.65 17.01 -7.82
N GLU A 162 5.59 16.83 -7.03
CA GLU A 162 5.46 17.32 -5.66
C GLU A 162 5.23 16.14 -4.70
N ILE A 163 6.03 16.07 -3.64
CA ILE A 163 5.97 15.04 -2.61
C ILE A 163 5.72 15.73 -1.27
N GLY A 164 4.64 15.39 -0.59
CA GLY A 164 4.28 15.92 0.73
C GLY A 164 5.20 15.45 1.86
N ASP A 165 4.82 15.76 3.08
CA ASP A 165 5.57 15.40 4.28
C ASP A 165 5.36 13.92 4.67
N HIS A 166 6.36 13.32 5.34
CA HIS A 166 6.29 11.96 5.88
C HIS A 166 6.01 10.86 4.84
N CYS A 167 6.39 11.07 3.59
CA CYS A 167 6.23 10.07 2.54
C CYS A 167 7.36 9.04 2.56
N ILE A 168 7.00 7.79 2.21
CA ILE A 168 7.97 6.69 2.09
C ILE A 168 7.87 6.13 0.67
N LEU A 169 8.96 6.20 -0.08
CA LEU A 169 9.06 5.62 -1.42
C LEU A 169 10.06 4.47 -1.39
N HIS A 170 9.56 3.26 -1.56
CA HIS A 170 10.39 2.04 -1.53
C HIS A 170 11.26 1.89 -2.80
N ALA A 171 12.16 0.91 -2.79
CA ALA A 171 13.17 0.76 -3.83
C ALA A 171 12.59 0.72 -5.26
N ASN A 172 13.24 1.45 -6.17
CA ASN A 172 12.89 1.52 -7.60
C ASN A 172 11.48 2.07 -7.91
N VAL A 173 10.84 2.77 -7.00
CA VAL A 173 9.60 3.51 -7.31
C VAL A 173 9.88 4.58 -8.37
N VAL A 174 8.98 4.71 -9.34
CA VAL A 174 9.04 5.75 -10.38
C VAL A 174 7.85 6.68 -10.27
N ILE A 175 8.10 7.98 -10.08
CA ILE A 175 7.09 9.02 -10.00
C ILE A 175 7.24 9.97 -11.17
N GLY A 176 6.15 10.15 -11.95
CA GLY A 176 6.06 11.16 -13.00
C GLY A 176 6.58 10.72 -14.37
N CYS A 177 6.65 9.41 -14.67
CA CYS A 177 6.89 8.99 -16.05
C CYS A 177 5.68 9.31 -16.94
N ASP A 178 5.89 9.34 -18.26
CA ASP A 178 4.83 9.65 -19.20
C ASP A 178 3.71 8.60 -19.16
N GLY A 179 2.47 9.07 -19.10
CA GLY A 179 1.29 8.24 -19.25
C GLY A 179 1.19 7.60 -20.64
N PHE A 180 0.42 6.52 -20.73
CA PHE A 180 0.18 5.77 -21.96
C PHE A 180 -0.86 6.50 -22.83
N GLY A 181 -0.38 7.45 -23.64
CA GLY A 181 -1.22 8.25 -24.53
C GLY A 181 -0.72 8.23 -25.96
N PHE A 182 -1.52 7.68 -26.89
CA PHE A 182 -1.23 7.61 -28.31
C PHE A 182 -2.47 7.87 -29.13
N VAL A 183 -2.29 8.45 -30.33
CA VAL A 183 -3.34 8.70 -31.31
C VAL A 183 -2.90 8.23 -32.70
N ALA A 184 -3.82 7.65 -33.47
CA ALA A 184 -3.57 7.34 -34.87
C ALA A 184 -3.44 8.66 -35.66
N ASP A 185 -2.38 8.80 -36.46
CA ASP A 185 -2.11 10.00 -37.26
C ASP A 185 -2.76 9.97 -38.66
N GLY A 186 -3.70 9.03 -38.87
CA GLY A 186 -4.33 8.77 -40.17
C GLY A 186 -3.59 7.77 -41.04
N GLY A 187 -2.42 7.27 -40.59
CA GLY A 187 -1.64 6.20 -41.24
C GLY A 187 -1.55 4.97 -40.34
N SER A 188 -0.49 4.20 -40.48
CA SER A 188 -0.22 2.99 -39.69
C SER A 188 0.54 3.26 -38.39
N LEU A 189 0.97 4.49 -38.14
CA LEU A 189 1.78 4.87 -36.99
C LEU A 189 0.92 5.47 -35.87
N LEU A 190 1.29 5.15 -34.64
CA LEU A 190 0.74 5.78 -33.45
C LEU A 190 1.63 6.95 -33.02
N ARG A 191 1.07 8.15 -33.01
CA ARG A 191 1.74 9.34 -32.52
C ARG A 191 1.58 9.47 -31.01
N LYS A 192 2.68 9.64 -30.29
CA LYS A 192 2.65 9.86 -28.85
C LYS A 192 2.02 11.21 -28.52
N ILE A 193 1.15 11.22 -27.52
CA ILE A 193 0.60 12.44 -26.91
C ILE A 193 1.56 12.88 -25.80
N PRO A 194 2.17 14.08 -25.90
CA PRO A 194 3.04 14.59 -24.84
C PRO A 194 2.30 14.72 -23.51
N GLN A 195 2.99 14.38 -22.43
CA GLN A 195 2.44 14.43 -21.07
C GLN A 195 3.06 15.62 -20.33
N LEU A 196 2.31 16.72 -20.17
CA LEU A 196 2.79 18.00 -19.69
C LEU A 196 2.45 18.30 -18.23
N GLY A 197 1.64 17.44 -17.62
CA GLY A 197 1.28 17.54 -16.21
C GLY A 197 2.34 16.92 -15.29
N ASN A 198 1.99 16.78 -14.02
CA ASN A 198 2.89 16.24 -12.99
C ASN A 198 2.20 15.17 -12.13
N VAL A 199 2.87 14.78 -11.05
CA VAL A 199 2.32 13.96 -9.96
C VAL A 199 2.40 14.74 -8.67
N ILE A 200 1.34 14.66 -7.86
CA ILE A 200 1.28 15.20 -6.51
C ILE A 200 1.00 14.06 -5.55
N LEU A 201 1.93 13.80 -4.63
CA LEU A 201 1.72 12.95 -3.47
C LEU A 201 1.48 13.84 -2.26
N GLU A 202 0.36 13.67 -1.59
CA GLU A 202 0.09 14.37 -0.32
C GLU A 202 0.84 13.68 0.85
N ASP A 203 0.65 14.20 2.07
CA ASP A 203 1.38 13.73 3.25
C ASP A 203 1.08 12.26 3.60
N PHE A 204 2.03 11.61 4.24
CA PHE A 204 1.93 10.24 4.77
C PHE A 204 1.64 9.17 3.72
N VAL A 205 1.91 9.45 2.44
CA VAL A 205 1.81 8.46 1.36
C VAL A 205 2.97 7.47 1.44
N GLU A 206 2.67 6.19 1.25
CA GLU A 206 3.69 5.14 1.15
C GLU A 206 3.49 4.35 -0.14
N ILE A 207 4.57 4.17 -0.91
CA ILE A 207 4.55 3.48 -2.20
C ILE A 207 5.57 2.36 -2.21
N GLY A 208 5.08 1.15 -2.42
CA GLY A 208 5.85 -0.09 -2.47
C GLY A 208 6.79 -0.20 -3.67
N ALA A 209 7.77 -1.09 -3.55
CA ALA A 209 8.86 -1.25 -4.49
C ALA A 209 8.38 -1.53 -5.94
N ASN A 210 9.09 -0.95 -6.91
CA ASN A 210 8.82 -1.08 -8.35
C ASN A 210 7.41 -0.61 -8.79
N SER A 211 6.70 0.15 -7.98
CA SER A 211 5.44 0.78 -8.38
C SER A 211 5.71 2.04 -9.20
N THR A 212 4.79 2.32 -10.13
CA THR A 212 4.91 3.44 -11.06
C THR A 212 3.67 4.31 -11.02
N ILE A 213 3.87 5.62 -10.87
CA ILE A 213 2.81 6.64 -10.91
C ILE A 213 3.06 7.55 -12.10
N ASP A 214 2.20 7.45 -13.12
CA ASP A 214 2.34 8.26 -14.34
C ASP A 214 1.93 9.71 -14.10
N ARG A 215 2.63 10.64 -14.75
CA ARG A 215 2.20 12.05 -14.78
C ARG A 215 0.90 12.22 -15.55
N ALA A 216 0.17 13.25 -15.22
CA ALA A 216 -1.01 13.63 -15.98
C ALA A 216 -0.65 14.13 -17.39
N THR A 217 -1.55 13.96 -18.33
CA THR A 217 -1.45 14.65 -19.65
C THR A 217 -1.48 16.16 -19.46
N LEU A 218 -2.43 16.65 -18.67
CA LEU A 218 -2.56 18.04 -18.23
C LEU A 218 -3.03 18.04 -16.76
N GLY A 219 -2.56 18.98 -15.95
CA GLY A 219 -2.85 19.03 -14.53
C GLY A 219 -2.00 18.03 -13.74
N ALA A 220 -2.58 17.26 -12.82
CA ALA A 220 -1.84 16.36 -11.96
C ALA A 220 -2.52 14.99 -11.80
N THR A 221 -1.73 13.93 -11.71
CA THR A 221 -2.09 12.65 -11.08
C THR A 221 -1.94 12.83 -9.58
N LYS A 222 -2.96 12.50 -8.78
CA LYS A 222 -3.00 12.84 -7.36
C LYS A 222 -3.15 11.62 -6.47
N ILE A 223 -2.23 11.47 -5.54
CA ILE A 223 -2.31 10.46 -4.47
C ILE A 223 -2.51 11.20 -3.16
N LYS A 224 -3.70 11.09 -2.59
CA LYS A 224 -4.10 11.87 -1.41
C LYS A 224 -3.50 11.33 -0.12
N LYS A 225 -3.66 12.09 0.94
CA LYS A 225 -3.08 11.86 2.26
C LYS A 225 -3.32 10.46 2.78
N GLY A 226 -2.28 9.84 3.32
CA GLY A 226 -2.35 8.56 4.02
C GLY A 226 -2.54 7.33 3.13
N VAL A 227 -2.58 7.48 1.81
CA VAL A 227 -2.70 6.37 0.86
C VAL A 227 -1.50 5.42 0.99
N LYS A 228 -1.77 4.12 0.95
CA LYS A 228 -0.76 3.05 0.95
C LYS A 228 -0.87 2.22 -0.31
N ILE A 229 0.18 2.21 -1.10
CA ILE A 229 0.30 1.47 -2.35
C ILE A 229 1.38 0.42 -2.17
N ASP A 230 1.05 -0.82 -2.43
CA ASP A 230 1.96 -1.97 -2.33
C ASP A 230 2.87 -2.07 -3.57
N ASN A 231 3.66 -3.12 -3.65
CA ASN A 231 4.66 -3.34 -4.69
C ASN A 231 4.04 -3.61 -6.08
N LEU A 232 4.75 -3.20 -7.14
CA LEU A 232 4.38 -3.52 -8.53
C LEU A 232 3.00 -2.97 -8.96
N VAL A 233 2.55 -1.87 -8.37
CA VAL A 233 1.30 -1.21 -8.73
C VAL A 233 1.55 -0.18 -9.84
N GLN A 234 0.63 -0.14 -10.83
CA GLN A 234 0.63 0.88 -11.88
C GLN A 234 -0.54 1.84 -11.67
N ILE A 235 -0.25 3.12 -11.51
CA ILE A 235 -1.24 4.20 -11.51
C ILE A 235 -1.07 5.02 -12.78
N GLY A 236 -2.10 5.00 -13.64
CA GLY A 236 -2.11 5.70 -14.91
C GLY A 236 -2.26 7.22 -14.77
N HIS A 237 -2.08 7.92 -15.90
CA HIS A 237 -2.16 9.38 -15.96
C HIS A 237 -3.53 9.93 -15.50
N ASN A 238 -3.53 11.07 -14.85
CA ASN A 238 -4.75 11.74 -14.37
C ASN A 238 -5.61 10.91 -13.39
N VAL A 239 -5.06 9.87 -12.79
CA VAL A 239 -5.74 9.14 -11.73
C VAL A 239 -5.73 9.96 -10.44
N GLU A 240 -6.82 9.89 -9.69
CA GLU A 240 -6.91 10.43 -8.34
C GLU A 240 -7.24 9.29 -7.36
N VAL A 241 -6.41 9.13 -6.30
CA VAL A 241 -6.65 8.16 -5.23
C VAL A 241 -6.97 8.90 -3.95
N GLY A 242 -8.15 8.67 -3.40
CA GLY A 242 -8.68 9.31 -2.19
C GLY A 242 -7.96 8.89 -0.92
N GLU A 243 -8.11 9.72 0.12
CA GLU A 243 -7.39 9.60 1.39
C GLU A 243 -7.53 8.22 2.03
N ASN A 244 -6.45 7.74 2.68
CA ASN A 244 -6.40 6.49 3.44
C ASN A 244 -6.80 5.24 2.64
N THR A 245 -6.84 5.31 1.32
CA THR A 245 -7.08 4.15 0.46
C THR A 245 -5.85 3.26 0.43
N VAL A 246 -6.06 1.94 0.46
CA VAL A 246 -5.00 0.93 0.37
C VAL A 246 -5.14 0.14 -0.92
N ILE A 247 -4.04 -0.03 -1.64
CA ILE A 247 -3.98 -0.75 -2.93
C ILE A 247 -2.90 -1.83 -2.82
N ALA A 248 -3.32 -3.08 -2.88
CA ALA A 248 -2.40 -4.22 -2.78
C ALA A 248 -1.67 -4.50 -4.11
N ALA A 249 -0.64 -5.33 -4.02
CA ALA A 249 0.35 -5.55 -5.07
C ALA A 249 -0.22 -5.95 -6.44
N GLN A 250 0.50 -5.54 -7.50
CA GLN A 250 0.21 -5.87 -8.90
C GLN A 250 -1.14 -5.32 -9.42
N THR A 251 -1.75 -4.36 -8.74
CA THR A 251 -2.96 -3.70 -9.22
C THR A 251 -2.64 -2.68 -10.30
N GLY A 252 -3.47 -2.62 -11.33
CA GLY A 252 -3.38 -1.62 -12.40
C GLY A 252 -4.61 -0.71 -12.43
N VAL A 253 -4.37 0.60 -12.38
CA VAL A 253 -5.42 1.62 -12.49
C VAL A 253 -5.22 2.40 -13.77
N ALA A 254 -6.13 2.23 -14.74
CA ALA A 254 -6.05 2.95 -16.01
C ALA A 254 -6.37 4.44 -15.85
N GLY A 255 -5.90 5.23 -16.82
CA GLY A 255 -5.93 6.69 -16.76
C GLY A 255 -7.30 7.31 -16.48
N SER A 256 -7.29 8.49 -15.88
CA SER A 256 -8.47 9.31 -15.55
C SER A 256 -9.50 8.63 -14.63
N THR A 257 -9.09 7.60 -13.89
CA THR A 257 -9.94 6.94 -12.89
C THR A 257 -9.84 7.67 -11.56
N HIS A 258 -10.96 7.84 -10.87
CA HIS A 258 -11.05 8.44 -9.54
C HIS A 258 -11.45 7.37 -8.52
N ILE A 259 -10.57 7.04 -7.61
CA ILE A 259 -10.83 6.12 -6.49
C ILE A 259 -11.11 6.96 -5.25
N GLY A 260 -12.22 6.69 -4.58
CA GLY A 260 -12.64 7.39 -3.36
C GLY A 260 -11.72 7.14 -2.16
N ALA A 261 -12.08 7.76 -1.04
CA ALA A 261 -11.37 7.62 0.23
C ALA A 261 -11.68 6.28 0.93
N ASN A 262 -10.75 5.81 1.77
CA ASN A 262 -10.91 4.63 2.62
C ASN A 262 -11.26 3.33 1.86
N CYS A 263 -10.90 3.25 0.58
CA CYS A 263 -11.09 2.04 -0.22
C CYS A 263 -10.04 0.97 0.13
N GLN A 264 -10.43 -0.30 -0.07
CA GLN A 264 -9.54 -1.45 0.12
C GLN A 264 -9.49 -2.24 -1.19
N ILE A 265 -8.39 -2.12 -1.92
CA ILE A 265 -8.21 -2.75 -3.22
C ILE A 265 -7.27 -3.95 -3.08
N GLY A 266 -7.78 -5.13 -3.38
CA GLY A 266 -7.02 -6.39 -3.35
C GLY A 266 -5.93 -6.43 -4.42
N GLY A 267 -5.01 -7.41 -4.31
CA GLY A 267 -3.93 -7.59 -5.29
C GLY A 267 -4.42 -8.02 -6.66
N GLN A 268 -3.69 -7.62 -7.70
CA GLN A 268 -3.99 -7.98 -9.10
C GLN A 268 -5.37 -7.50 -9.59
N VAL A 269 -5.90 -6.44 -9.03
CA VAL A 269 -7.13 -5.81 -9.50
C VAL A 269 -6.81 -4.94 -10.72
N GLY A 270 -7.69 -5.00 -11.74
CA GLY A 270 -7.60 -4.15 -12.92
C GLY A 270 -8.77 -3.18 -12.98
N PHE A 271 -8.48 -1.88 -13.18
CA PHE A 271 -9.51 -0.87 -13.43
C PHE A 271 -9.45 -0.39 -14.87
N SER A 272 -10.61 -0.35 -15.55
CA SER A 272 -10.75 0.37 -16.81
C SER A 272 -10.59 1.89 -16.59
N GLY A 273 -10.31 2.62 -17.68
CA GLY A 273 -10.15 4.08 -17.60
C GLY A 273 -11.44 4.84 -17.33
N HIS A 274 -11.29 6.07 -16.84
CA HIS A 274 -12.39 7.03 -16.64
C HIS A 274 -13.48 6.59 -15.64
N LEU A 275 -13.17 5.70 -14.71
CA LEU A 275 -14.12 5.23 -13.71
C LEU A 275 -14.16 6.16 -12.49
N LYS A 276 -15.31 6.12 -11.78
CA LYS A 276 -15.50 6.71 -10.46
C LYS A 276 -15.83 5.62 -9.46
N ILE A 277 -15.01 5.47 -8.44
CA ILE A 277 -15.17 4.48 -7.38
C ILE A 277 -15.51 5.20 -6.08
N ALA A 278 -16.67 4.91 -5.52
CA ALA A 278 -17.15 5.56 -4.30
C ALA A 278 -16.31 5.20 -3.07
N ASP A 279 -16.36 6.07 -2.06
CA ASP A 279 -15.64 5.90 -0.80
C ASP A 279 -15.95 4.58 -0.09
N GLY A 280 -14.96 4.02 0.60
CA GLY A 280 -15.12 2.80 1.41
C GLY A 280 -15.34 1.52 0.59
N THR A 281 -15.21 1.57 -0.73
CA THR A 281 -15.36 0.39 -1.60
C THR A 281 -14.27 -0.65 -1.30
N LYS A 282 -14.68 -1.93 -1.24
CA LYS A 282 -13.78 -3.07 -1.03
C LYS A 282 -13.77 -3.96 -2.26
N ILE A 283 -12.62 -4.18 -2.85
CA ILE A 283 -12.47 -5.02 -4.04
C ILE A 283 -11.54 -6.18 -3.73
N GLN A 284 -12.04 -7.39 -3.92
CA GLN A 284 -11.25 -8.61 -3.71
C GLN A 284 -10.21 -8.80 -4.83
N GLY A 285 -9.14 -9.52 -4.50
CA GLY A 285 -8.04 -9.76 -5.44
C GLY A 285 -8.48 -10.38 -6.75
N GLN A 286 -7.73 -10.09 -7.83
CA GLN A 286 -7.95 -10.56 -9.19
C GLN A 286 -9.30 -10.15 -9.82
N SER A 287 -9.93 -9.11 -9.30
CA SER A 287 -11.17 -8.58 -9.87
C SER A 287 -10.91 -7.60 -11.01
N GLY A 288 -11.76 -7.61 -12.03
CA GLY A 288 -11.77 -6.62 -13.10
C GLY A 288 -12.94 -5.65 -12.93
N ILE A 289 -12.63 -4.34 -12.86
CA ILE A 289 -13.64 -3.29 -12.72
C ILE A 289 -13.77 -2.55 -14.04
N SER A 290 -14.90 -2.74 -14.70
CA SER A 290 -15.20 -2.14 -16.02
C SER A 290 -16.22 -1.00 -15.96
N GLU A 291 -16.88 -0.78 -14.80
CA GLU A 291 -17.92 0.22 -14.62
C GLU A 291 -17.71 0.98 -13.31
N SER A 292 -18.24 2.21 -13.26
CA SER A 292 -18.17 3.04 -12.07
C SER A 292 -19.00 2.46 -10.92
N ILE A 293 -18.46 2.56 -9.70
CA ILE A 293 -19.13 2.15 -8.46
C ILE A 293 -19.57 3.43 -7.74
N THR A 294 -20.86 3.70 -7.75
CA THR A 294 -21.40 4.98 -7.24
C THR A 294 -21.90 4.90 -5.80
N THR A 295 -22.08 3.71 -5.25
CA THR A 295 -22.55 3.50 -3.88
C THR A 295 -21.40 3.18 -2.96
N SER A 296 -21.23 3.96 -1.88
CA SER A 296 -20.16 3.82 -0.90
C SER A 296 -20.24 2.52 -0.11
N GLY A 297 -19.10 2.01 0.35
CA GLY A 297 -19.00 0.88 1.29
C GLY A 297 -19.31 -0.49 0.69
N GLN A 298 -19.54 -0.59 -0.62
CA GLN A 298 -19.83 -1.88 -1.28
C GLN A 298 -18.59 -2.75 -1.42
N SER A 299 -18.85 -4.08 -1.51
CA SER A 299 -17.79 -5.08 -1.71
C SER A 299 -17.99 -5.81 -3.04
N PHE A 300 -16.89 -5.98 -3.80
CA PHE A 300 -16.89 -6.61 -5.12
C PHE A 300 -15.90 -7.77 -5.18
N MET A 301 -16.24 -8.80 -5.96
CA MET A 301 -15.38 -9.96 -6.21
C MET A 301 -15.61 -10.45 -7.64
N GLY A 302 -14.53 -10.60 -8.40
CA GLY A 302 -14.57 -11.11 -9.78
C GLY A 302 -13.79 -12.41 -10.00
N SER A 303 -13.31 -13.06 -8.93
CA SER A 303 -12.57 -14.33 -8.94
C SER A 303 -12.93 -15.05 -7.63
N PRO A 304 -13.05 -16.36 -7.49
CA PRO A 304 -11.95 -17.18 -7.00
C PRO A 304 -11.59 -18.33 -7.94
N ALA A 305 -10.41 -18.97 -7.70
CA ALA A 305 -10.11 -20.27 -8.28
C ALA A 305 -11.02 -21.35 -7.66
N ILE A 306 -11.53 -22.21 -8.52
CA ILE A 306 -12.30 -23.40 -8.12
C ILE A 306 -11.62 -24.65 -8.69
N PRO A 307 -11.89 -25.87 -8.16
CA PRO A 307 -11.29 -27.09 -8.68
C PRO A 307 -11.41 -27.20 -10.19
N TYR A 308 -10.32 -27.60 -10.87
CA TYR A 308 -10.18 -27.58 -12.33
C TYR A 308 -11.37 -28.19 -13.10
N ILE A 309 -11.79 -29.39 -12.71
CA ILE A 309 -12.93 -30.07 -13.36
C ILE A 309 -14.24 -29.30 -13.14
N SER A 310 -14.44 -28.73 -11.96
CA SER A 310 -15.62 -27.90 -11.65
C SER A 310 -15.61 -26.62 -12.48
N PHE A 311 -14.43 -25.99 -12.65
CA PHE A 311 -14.27 -24.81 -13.52
C PHE A 311 -14.66 -25.12 -14.95
N LEU A 312 -14.13 -26.22 -15.54
CA LEU A 312 -14.45 -26.59 -16.93
C LEU A 312 -15.96 -26.83 -17.14
N LYS A 313 -16.61 -27.52 -16.19
CA LYS A 313 -18.07 -27.75 -16.24
C LYS A 313 -18.84 -26.44 -16.15
N SER A 314 -18.53 -25.59 -15.19
CA SER A 314 -19.19 -24.29 -15.00
C SER A 314 -18.96 -23.38 -16.21
N PHE A 315 -17.75 -23.32 -16.74
CA PHE A 315 -17.40 -22.49 -17.88
C PHE A 315 -18.08 -22.94 -19.18
N SER A 316 -18.28 -24.25 -19.38
CA SER A 316 -19.04 -24.76 -20.52
C SER A 316 -20.50 -24.31 -20.50
N VAL A 317 -21.12 -24.28 -19.32
CA VAL A 317 -22.49 -23.75 -19.12
C VAL A 317 -22.52 -22.24 -19.30
N PHE A 318 -21.54 -21.52 -18.70
CA PHE A 318 -21.42 -20.07 -18.83
C PHE A 318 -21.42 -19.61 -20.29
N LYS A 319 -20.69 -20.28 -21.19
CA LYS A 319 -20.68 -19.99 -22.63
C LYS A 319 -22.03 -20.17 -23.29
N GLN A 320 -22.91 -21.01 -22.74
CA GLN A 320 -24.24 -21.31 -23.31
C GLN A 320 -25.34 -20.43 -22.70
N LEU A 321 -25.07 -19.63 -21.65
CA LEU A 321 -26.09 -18.81 -20.99
C LEU A 321 -26.94 -17.96 -21.95
N PRO A 322 -26.38 -17.26 -22.97
CA PRO A 322 -27.21 -16.49 -23.90
C PRO A 322 -28.23 -17.34 -24.65
N SER A 323 -27.84 -18.54 -25.08
CA SER A 323 -28.75 -19.46 -25.77
C SER A 323 -29.78 -20.11 -24.83
N LEU A 324 -29.39 -20.38 -23.57
CA LEU A 324 -30.28 -20.92 -22.55
C LEU A 324 -31.38 -19.93 -22.21
N ILE A 325 -31.04 -18.63 -22.05
CA ILE A 325 -32.02 -17.55 -21.79
C ILE A 325 -33.08 -17.50 -22.92
N LEU A 326 -32.64 -17.53 -24.19
CA LEU A 326 -33.55 -17.53 -25.32
C LEU A 326 -34.47 -18.77 -25.35
N ARG A 327 -33.96 -19.94 -24.97
CA ARG A 327 -34.78 -21.18 -24.85
C ARG A 327 -35.80 -21.05 -23.73
N LEU A 328 -35.41 -20.53 -22.55
CA LEU A 328 -36.34 -20.30 -21.43
C LEU A 328 -37.44 -19.33 -21.82
N GLN A 329 -37.16 -18.21 -22.45
CA GLN A 329 -38.16 -17.25 -22.94
C GLN A 329 -39.13 -17.85 -23.91
N LYS A 330 -38.68 -18.76 -24.80
CA LYS A 330 -39.56 -19.50 -25.71
C LYS A 330 -40.47 -20.49 -24.96
N MET A 331 -39.97 -21.14 -23.91
CA MET A 331 -40.75 -22.04 -23.08
C MET A 331 -41.81 -21.28 -22.27
N GLU A 332 -41.46 -20.16 -21.67
CA GLU A 332 -42.40 -19.28 -20.95
C GLU A 332 -43.52 -18.78 -21.87
N LYS A 333 -43.20 -18.33 -23.09
CA LYS A 333 -44.21 -17.93 -24.06
C LYS A 333 -45.18 -19.07 -24.42
N LYS A 334 -44.70 -20.30 -24.53
CA LYS A 334 -45.57 -21.48 -24.81
C LYS A 334 -46.45 -21.81 -23.61
N LEU A 335 -45.94 -21.73 -22.39
CA LEU A 335 -46.72 -21.97 -21.15
C LEU A 335 -47.83 -20.95 -20.97
N ASN A 336 -47.60 -19.69 -21.29
CA ASN A 336 -48.59 -18.61 -21.18
C ASN A 336 -49.64 -18.63 -22.31
N GLN A 337 -49.52 -19.54 -23.28
CA GLN A 337 -50.50 -19.76 -24.35
C GLN A 337 -51.37 -21.01 -24.14
N LEU A 338 -51.11 -21.77 -23.06
CA LEU A 338 -51.89 -22.88 -22.59
C LEU A 338 -52.85 -22.43 -21.47
#